data_b4f13475cb61a3b8e08b72f70b2b729c
#
_entry.id   b4f13475cb61a3b8e08b72f70b2b729c
#
_cell.length_a   1.000
_cell.length_b   1.000
_cell.length_c   1.000
_cell.angle_alpha   90.00
_cell.angle_beta   90.00
_cell.angle_gamma   90.00
#
_symmetry.space_group_name_H-M   'P 1'
#
loop_
_entity.id
_entity.type
_entity.pdbx_description
1 polymer ?
#
loop_
_entity_poly.entity_id
_entity_poly.type
_entity_poly.pdbx_seq_one_letter_code
_entity_poly.pdbx_strand_id
1 'polypeptide(L)'
;VRLCETDGAVTADNEGLTLRHGSEATIYFVNATSYNGPRNHPVTAGAPYLENAADDAWHTANTNYEQVRSAHVSDYQQYYNRVKLNLGGKLPTVTTDSLLRSQVPQLPPADGKTADGKPLPTPRGNAYLETLYFQYGRYLLISSSRTPGIPANLQGLWTPHLWSPWRSNYTMNINLEENYWPDFTTNLAEMAQPLDAFIQALAENGKHTVHHFYGIDRGWCACHNSDLWAMTNPVGENRESPMWCCWNMGGAWLVNTLWERYLFTRDRNYLRQIALPLME
;
A
#
# COMPACT_ATOMS: atom_id res chain seq x y z
N VAL A 1 -10.73 -4.69 21.36
CA VAL A 1 -10.03 -3.54 21.93
C VAL A 1 -9.73 -3.84 23.40
N ARG A 2 -8.53 -3.58 23.82
CA ARG A 2 -8.10 -3.74 25.21
C ARG A 2 -7.40 -2.47 25.66
N LEU A 3 -7.73 -2.00 26.87
CA LEU A 3 -7.03 -0.96 27.58
C LEU A 3 -6.20 -1.60 28.69
N CYS A 4 -4.92 -1.31 28.73
CA CYS A 4 -3.99 -1.85 29.73
C CYS A 4 -2.85 -0.85 29.98
N GLU A 5 -1.94 -1.19 30.89
CA GLU A 5 -0.82 -0.33 31.28
C GLU A 5 -1.29 1.07 31.64
N THR A 6 -2.19 1.16 32.58
CA THR A 6 -2.74 2.42 33.08
C THR A 6 -2.39 2.60 34.54
N ASP A 7 -2.29 3.86 34.96
CA ASP A 7 -2.15 4.31 36.34
C ASP A 7 -3.51 4.50 37.04
N GLY A 8 -4.62 4.22 36.36
CA GLY A 8 -5.98 4.39 36.86
C GLY A 8 -6.82 3.12 36.91
N ALA A 9 -8.07 3.25 37.32
CA ALA A 9 -9.04 2.16 37.33
C ALA A 9 -9.80 2.09 36.00
N VAL A 10 -9.85 0.89 35.41
CA VAL A 10 -10.56 0.64 34.13
C VAL A 10 -11.84 -0.14 34.40
N THR A 11 -12.94 0.33 33.85
CA THR A 11 -14.21 -0.41 33.78
C THR A 11 -14.62 -0.59 32.33
N ALA A 12 -15.26 -1.71 32.03
CA ALA A 12 -15.80 -2.02 30.70
C ALA A 12 -17.30 -2.33 30.82
N ASP A 13 -18.07 -1.79 29.92
CA ASP A 13 -19.50 -2.06 29.77
C ASP A 13 -19.90 -2.11 28.30
N ASN A 14 -21.17 -2.17 27.98
CA ASN A 14 -21.67 -2.19 26.58
C ASN A 14 -21.46 -0.87 25.83
N GLU A 15 -21.20 0.22 26.54
CA GLU A 15 -20.97 1.56 25.96
C GLU A 15 -19.46 1.75 25.62
N GLY A 16 -18.55 1.03 26.31
CA GLY A 16 -17.13 1.13 26.03
C GLY A 16 -16.21 0.89 27.21
N LEU A 17 -15.03 1.51 27.14
CA LEU A 17 -13.99 1.46 28.17
C LEU A 17 -13.89 2.83 28.86
N THR A 18 -13.98 2.82 30.18
CA THR A 18 -13.86 4.04 30.99
C THR A 18 -12.61 3.95 31.86
N LEU A 19 -11.73 4.96 31.76
CA LEU A 19 -10.59 5.16 32.66
C LEU A 19 -10.97 6.21 33.72
N ARG A 20 -10.79 5.88 34.99
CA ARG A 20 -11.00 6.78 36.10
C ARG A 20 -9.72 6.98 36.92
N HIS A 21 -9.46 8.21 37.29
CA HIS A 21 -8.30 8.60 38.11
C HIS A 21 -6.95 8.17 37.52
N GLY A 22 -6.87 8.07 36.17
CA GLY A 22 -5.65 7.80 35.45
C GLY A 22 -5.24 8.96 34.57
N SER A 23 -3.93 9.10 34.34
CA SER A 23 -3.34 10.07 33.41
C SER A 23 -2.76 9.42 32.16
N GLU A 24 -2.51 8.11 32.22
CA GLU A 24 -1.90 7.35 31.12
C GLU A 24 -2.65 6.04 30.88
N ALA A 25 -2.75 5.65 29.61
CA ALA A 25 -3.30 4.37 29.20
C ALA A 25 -2.76 3.93 27.85
N THR A 26 -2.46 2.64 27.72
CA THR A 26 -2.16 2.00 26.45
C THR A 26 -3.40 1.26 25.94
N ILE A 27 -3.82 1.57 24.74
CA ILE A 27 -4.97 0.94 24.07
C ILE A 27 -4.45 0.05 22.95
N TYR A 28 -4.68 -1.26 23.04
CA TYR A 28 -4.44 -2.20 21.96
C TYR A 28 -5.72 -2.42 21.16
N PHE A 29 -5.62 -2.23 19.87
CA PHE A 29 -6.67 -2.51 18.91
C PHE A 29 -6.20 -3.64 18.00
N VAL A 30 -6.98 -4.73 17.94
CA VAL A 30 -6.77 -5.85 17.01
C VAL A 30 -7.97 -5.98 16.10
N ASN A 31 -7.73 -6.35 14.86
CA ASN A 31 -8.77 -6.61 13.87
C ASN A 31 -8.36 -7.76 12.97
N ALA A 32 -9.33 -8.53 12.52
CA ALA A 32 -9.15 -9.57 11.54
C ALA A 32 -10.35 -9.64 10.62
N THR A 33 -10.16 -10.21 9.45
CA THR A 33 -11.23 -10.41 8.46
C THR A 33 -11.30 -11.86 8.04
N SER A 34 -12.42 -12.26 7.46
CA SER A 34 -12.60 -13.59 6.88
C SER A 34 -11.94 -13.75 5.50
N TYR A 35 -11.28 -12.73 4.97
CA TYR A 35 -10.56 -12.84 3.70
C TYR A 35 -9.48 -13.93 3.79
N ASN A 36 -9.49 -14.86 2.84
CA ASN A 36 -8.60 -16.03 2.80
C ASN A 36 -8.05 -16.25 1.39
N GLY A 37 -7.64 -15.17 0.75
CA GLY A 37 -7.11 -15.17 -0.62
C GLY A 37 -8.20 -15.07 -1.69
N PRO A 38 -7.79 -14.81 -2.94
CA PRO A 38 -8.69 -14.41 -4.03
C PRO A 38 -9.62 -15.53 -4.53
N ARG A 39 -9.36 -16.79 -4.15
CA ARG A 39 -10.12 -17.96 -4.60
C ARG A 39 -11.11 -18.49 -3.59
N ASN A 40 -11.09 -17.98 -2.38
CA ASN A 40 -11.91 -18.49 -1.29
C ASN A 40 -13.08 -17.54 -1.00
N HIS A 41 -14.28 -18.10 -0.98
CA HIS A 41 -15.45 -17.31 -0.60
C HIS A 41 -15.40 -16.97 0.90
N PRO A 42 -15.45 -15.70 1.29
CA PRO A 42 -15.16 -15.26 2.66
C PRO A 42 -16.14 -15.79 3.73
N VAL A 43 -17.33 -16.24 3.33
CA VAL A 43 -18.32 -16.79 4.26
C VAL A 43 -18.21 -18.32 4.37
N THR A 44 -17.97 -19.04 3.27
CA THR A 44 -17.99 -20.51 3.26
C THR A 44 -16.61 -21.16 3.37
N ALA A 45 -15.55 -20.41 3.02
CA ALA A 45 -14.15 -20.84 3.05
C ALA A 45 -13.23 -19.73 3.60
N GLY A 46 -13.78 -18.86 4.44
CA GLY A 46 -13.06 -17.74 5.02
C GLY A 46 -12.06 -18.15 6.08
N ALA A 47 -11.13 -17.26 6.39
CA ALA A 47 -10.23 -17.41 7.53
C ALA A 47 -11.01 -17.37 8.86
N PRO A 48 -10.54 -18.05 9.90
CA PRO A 48 -11.15 -18.07 11.23
C PRO A 48 -10.85 -16.74 11.97
N TYR A 49 -11.44 -15.66 11.50
CA TYR A 49 -11.08 -14.31 11.90
C TYR A 49 -11.36 -13.99 13.39
N LEU A 50 -12.35 -14.62 13.98
CA LEU A 50 -12.64 -14.43 15.41
C LEU A 50 -11.55 -15.06 16.28
N GLU A 51 -11.08 -16.26 15.91
CA GLU A 51 -10.00 -16.97 16.58
C GLU A 51 -8.69 -16.21 16.41
N ASN A 52 -8.35 -15.80 15.19
CA ASN A 52 -7.17 -14.99 14.90
C ASN A 52 -7.15 -13.68 15.71
N ALA A 53 -8.28 -12.97 15.77
CA ALA A 53 -8.38 -11.73 16.55
C ALA A 53 -8.30 -12.00 18.07
N ALA A 54 -8.80 -13.14 18.55
CA ALA A 54 -8.70 -13.53 19.95
C ALA A 54 -7.25 -13.87 20.33
N ASP A 55 -6.54 -14.58 19.47
CA ASP A 55 -5.12 -14.92 19.66
C ASP A 55 -4.24 -13.67 19.67
N ASP A 56 -4.44 -12.76 18.74
CA ASP A 56 -3.73 -11.46 18.71
C ASP A 56 -4.00 -10.64 19.98
N ALA A 57 -5.26 -10.62 20.43
CA ALA A 57 -5.64 -9.94 21.67
C ALA A 57 -5.01 -10.59 22.89
N TRP A 58 -4.88 -11.93 22.91
CA TRP A 58 -4.21 -12.65 23.99
C TRP A 58 -2.71 -12.36 24.02
N HIS A 59 -2.05 -12.34 22.86
CA HIS A 59 -0.62 -12.00 22.76
C HIS A 59 -0.34 -10.58 23.24
N THR A 60 -1.15 -9.61 22.80
CA THR A 60 -1.02 -8.22 23.29
C THR A 60 -1.30 -8.09 24.79
N ALA A 61 -2.14 -8.97 25.33
CA ALA A 61 -2.43 -9.03 26.75
C ALA A 61 -1.24 -9.42 27.64
N ASN A 62 -0.33 -10.18 27.09
CA ASN A 62 0.83 -10.76 27.78
C ASN A 62 2.15 -10.08 27.41
N THR A 63 2.07 -8.98 26.66
CA THR A 63 3.24 -8.20 26.22
C THR A 63 3.07 -6.74 26.63
N ASN A 64 4.09 -6.11 27.20
CA ASN A 64 4.00 -4.70 27.57
C ASN A 64 4.31 -3.78 26.37
N TYR A 65 3.91 -2.52 26.48
CA TYR A 65 4.08 -1.51 25.42
C TYR A 65 5.53 -1.39 24.94
N GLU A 66 6.50 -1.34 25.84
CA GLU A 66 7.90 -1.19 25.46
C GLU A 66 8.44 -2.41 24.67
N GLN A 67 7.97 -3.59 24.98
CA GLN A 67 8.29 -4.80 24.22
C GLN A 67 7.68 -4.74 22.80
N VAL A 68 6.40 -4.38 22.70
CA VAL A 68 5.72 -4.21 21.40
C VAL A 68 6.41 -3.13 20.58
N ARG A 69 6.69 -1.98 21.18
CA ARG A 69 7.39 -0.86 20.55
C ARG A 69 8.79 -1.26 20.08
N SER A 70 9.55 -1.93 20.92
CA SER A 70 10.92 -2.37 20.60
C SER A 70 10.91 -3.37 19.43
N ALA A 71 10.00 -4.33 19.45
CA ALA A 71 9.85 -5.30 18.36
C ALA A 71 9.46 -4.61 17.04
N HIS A 72 8.49 -3.69 17.08
CA HIS A 72 8.08 -2.90 15.92
C HIS A 72 9.21 -2.06 15.33
N VAL A 73 9.95 -1.34 16.19
CA VAL A 73 11.07 -0.52 15.75
C VAL A 73 12.20 -1.37 15.15
N SER A 74 12.52 -2.49 15.80
CA SER A 74 13.55 -3.41 15.32
C SER A 74 13.17 -4.02 13.96
N ASP A 75 11.93 -4.45 13.80
CA ASP A 75 11.42 -4.97 12.53
C ASP A 75 11.47 -3.92 11.42
N TYR A 76 11.00 -2.70 11.68
CA TYR A 76 11.04 -1.63 10.69
C TYR A 76 12.47 -1.23 10.29
N GLN A 77 13.38 -1.15 11.25
CA GLN A 77 14.76 -0.74 11.03
C GLN A 77 15.56 -1.70 10.15
N GLN A 78 15.18 -2.97 10.05
CA GLN A 78 15.79 -3.92 9.12
C GLN A 78 15.70 -3.45 7.66
N TYR A 79 14.64 -2.75 7.32
CA TYR A 79 14.41 -2.20 5.98
C TYR A 79 14.84 -0.73 5.88
N TYR A 80 14.47 0.07 6.87
CA TYR A 80 14.74 1.51 6.87
C TYR A 80 16.24 1.80 6.78
N ASN A 81 17.05 1.13 7.58
CA ASN A 81 18.48 1.39 7.70
C ASN A 81 19.32 0.99 6.47
N ARG A 82 18.72 0.31 5.49
CA ARG A 82 19.43 -0.11 4.26
C ARG A 82 19.79 1.05 3.34
N VAL A 83 19.08 2.16 3.45
CA VAL A 83 19.28 3.34 2.59
C VAL A 83 19.31 4.61 3.41
N LYS A 84 20.33 5.44 3.19
CA LYS A 84 20.47 6.77 3.78
C LYS A 84 20.54 7.80 2.68
N LEU A 85 19.65 8.79 2.71
CA LEU A 85 19.70 9.97 1.86
C LEU A 85 19.99 11.19 2.73
N ASN A 86 20.96 11.99 2.33
CA ASN A 86 21.28 13.26 2.99
C ASN A 86 21.51 14.34 1.92
N LEU A 87 20.58 15.25 1.82
CA LEU A 87 20.63 16.37 0.89
C LEU A 87 21.13 17.68 1.57
N GLY A 88 21.66 17.59 2.78
CA GLY A 88 22.21 18.71 3.51
C GLY A 88 21.20 19.61 4.23
N GLY A 89 19.94 19.17 4.35
CA GLY A 89 18.90 19.91 5.06
C GLY A 89 19.14 19.93 6.57
N LYS A 90 18.77 21.04 7.20
CA LYS A 90 18.76 21.16 8.67
C LYS A 90 17.42 20.74 9.23
N LEU A 91 17.44 20.12 10.41
CA LEU A 91 16.21 19.82 11.14
C LEU A 91 15.44 21.13 11.40
N PRO A 92 14.18 21.23 10.97
CA PRO A 92 13.39 22.43 11.18
C PRO A 92 12.98 22.58 12.65
N THR A 93 12.76 23.82 13.06
CA THR A 93 12.22 24.16 14.39
C THR A 93 10.69 24.27 14.40
N VAL A 94 10.07 24.09 13.24
CA VAL A 94 8.61 24.12 13.04
C VAL A 94 8.10 22.73 12.70
N THR A 95 6.80 22.54 12.84
CA THR A 95 6.13 21.27 12.48
C THR A 95 6.16 21.02 10.96
N THR A 96 6.10 19.76 10.55
CA THR A 96 6.17 19.38 9.13
C THR A 96 5.05 20.03 8.31
N ASP A 97 3.82 20.12 8.84
CA ASP A 97 2.70 20.78 8.17
C ASP A 97 2.93 22.28 7.95
N SER A 98 3.50 22.96 8.96
CA SER A 98 3.88 24.38 8.83
C SER A 98 4.98 24.56 7.80
N LEU A 99 5.96 23.66 7.80
CA LEU A 99 7.04 23.68 6.81
C LEU A 99 6.50 23.44 5.38
N LEU A 100 5.62 22.45 5.20
CA LEU A 100 4.96 22.18 3.93
C LEU A 100 4.18 23.41 3.41
N ARG A 101 3.37 24.03 4.28
CA ARG A 101 2.62 25.25 3.92
C ARG A 101 3.53 26.37 3.48
N SER A 102 4.70 26.50 4.09
CA SER A 102 5.68 27.54 3.72
C SER A 102 6.30 27.32 2.33
N GLN A 103 6.26 26.07 1.83
CA GLN A 103 6.80 25.70 0.52
C GLN A 103 5.74 25.77 -0.59
N VAL A 104 4.44 25.82 -0.25
CA VAL A 104 3.39 26.00 -1.26
C VAL A 104 3.56 27.40 -1.85
N PRO A 105 3.97 27.52 -3.13
CA PRO A 105 3.96 28.83 -3.77
C PRO A 105 2.53 29.35 -3.71
N GLN A 106 2.34 30.63 -3.36
CA GLN A 106 1.10 31.30 -3.71
C GLN A 106 0.90 30.99 -5.20
N LEU A 107 -0.27 30.40 -5.55
CA LEU A 107 -0.55 29.98 -6.92
C LEU A 107 0.00 31.04 -7.88
N PRO A 108 0.96 30.69 -8.73
CA PRO A 108 1.54 31.66 -9.62
C PRO A 108 0.45 32.26 -10.48
N PRO A 109 0.53 33.51 -10.86
CA PRO A 109 -0.34 34.07 -11.89
C PRO A 109 -0.41 33.12 -13.08
N ALA A 110 -1.58 32.98 -13.70
CA ALA A 110 -1.84 32.00 -14.76
C ALA A 110 -0.84 32.10 -15.95
N ASP A 111 -0.16 33.25 -16.10
CA ASP A 111 0.86 33.50 -17.12
C ASP A 111 2.29 33.10 -16.70
N GLY A 112 2.47 32.57 -15.50
CA GLY A 112 3.79 32.15 -14.98
C GLY A 112 4.79 33.31 -14.74
N LYS A 113 4.31 34.56 -14.63
CA LYS A 113 5.14 35.74 -14.47
C LYS A 113 4.84 36.51 -13.19
N THR A 114 5.82 37.21 -12.70
CA THR A 114 5.65 38.20 -11.61
C THR A 114 4.91 39.46 -12.14
N ALA A 115 4.41 40.32 -11.24
CA ALA A 115 3.71 41.53 -11.59
C ALA A 115 4.54 42.50 -12.50
N ASP A 116 5.87 42.37 -12.47
CA ASP A 116 6.82 43.11 -13.33
C ASP A 116 7.18 42.35 -14.62
N GLY A 117 6.46 41.28 -14.93
CA GLY A 117 6.60 40.51 -16.19
C GLY A 117 7.80 39.57 -16.24
N LYS A 118 8.54 39.39 -15.15
CA LYS A 118 9.67 38.45 -15.10
C LYS A 118 9.19 37.03 -14.87
N PRO A 119 9.94 36.00 -15.32
CA PRO A 119 9.67 34.61 -14.93
C PRO A 119 9.63 34.51 -13.42
N LEU A 120 8.67 33.72 -12.89
CA LEU A 120 8.65 33.38 -11.47
C LEU A 120 9.95 32.68 -11.08
N PRO A 121 10.54 33.04 -9.93
CA PRO A 121 11.72 32.34 -9.46
C PRO A 121 11.33 30.86 -9.26
N THR A 122 12.18 29.95 -9.73
CA THR A 122 12.04 28.52 -9.44
C THR A 122 12.04 28.36 -7.92
N PRO A 123 11.01 27.74 -7.33
CA PRO A 123 11.01 27.48 -5.90
C PRO A 123 12.28 26.74 -5.53
N ARG A 124 13.03 27.23 -4.56
CA ARG A 124 14.15 26.47 -4.01
C ARG A 124 13.58 25.32 -3.21
N GLY A 125 13.94 24.10 -3.58
CA GLY A 125 13.59 22.90 -2.83
C GLY A 125 14.05 23.00 -1.38
N ASN A 126 13.36 22.32 -0.49
CA ASN A 126 13.77 22.19 0.91
C ASN A 126 14.40 20.81 1.10
N ALA A 127 15.73 20.76 1.22
CA ALA A 127 16.49 19.53 1.29
C ALA A 127 16.05 18.60 2.47
N TYR A 128 15.56 19.17 3.57
CA TYR A 128 14.98 18.38 4.66
C TYR A 128 13.67 17.71 4.23
N LEU A 129 12.75 18.46 3.63
CA LEU A 129 11.47 17.92 3.15
C LEU A 129 11.67 16.89 2.04
N GLU A 130 12.60 17.11 1.14
CA GLU A 130 12.94 16.16 0.07
C GLU A 130 13.48 14.84 0.64
N THR A 131 14.37 14.94 1.64
CA THR A 131 14.87 13.76 2.37
C THR A 131 13.75 13.05 3.13
N LEU A 132 12.89 13.80 3.82
CA LEU A 132 11.75 13.26 4.54
C LEU A 132 10.76 12.59 3.60
N TYR A 133 10.44 13.21 2.48
CA TYR A 133 9.52 12.69 1.48
C TYR A 133 10.00 11.35 0.88
N PHE A 134 11.29 11.28 0.54
CA PHE A 134 11.92 10.04 0.11
C PHE A 134 11.77 8.92 1.14
N GLN A 135 12.11 9.19 2.40
CA GLN A 135 12.01 8.20 3.47
C GLN A 135 10.56 7.86 3.83
N TYR A 136 9.65 8.82 3.69
CA TYR A 136 8.24 8.59 3.92
C TYR A 136 7.61 7.70 2.84
N GLY A 137 8.00 7.86 1.58
CA GLY A 137 7.61 6.94 0.51
C GLY A 137 8.07 5.51 0.79
N ARG A 138 9.31 5.32 1.24
CA ARG A 138 9.81 4.02 1.68
C ARG A 138 9.00 3.46 2.86
N TYR A 139 8.69 4.30 3.85
CA TYR A 139 7.85 3.89 4.98
C TYR A 139 6.48 3.40 4.53
N LEU A 140 5.82 4.10 3.64
CA LEU A 140 4.50 3.70 3.12
C LEU A 140 4.57 2.34 2.44
N LEU A 141 5.58 2.08 1.61
CA LEU A 141 5.75 0.80 0.94
C LEU A 141 6.06 -0.34 1.94
N ILE A 142 6.99 -0.14 2.86
CA ILE A 142 7.32 -1.11 3.92
C ILE A 142 6.07 -1.45 4.75
N SER A 143 5.26 -0.47 5.09
CA SER A 143 4.10 -0.64 5.96
C SER A 143 2.88 -1.24 5.25
N SER A 144 2.79 -1.16 3.93
CA SER A 144 1.63 -1.61 3.15
C SER A 144 1.85 -2.87 2.33
N SER A 145 3.10 -3.32 2.12
CA SER A 145 3.40 -4.37 1.15
C SER A 145 4.18 -5.55 1.75
N ARG A 146 3.64 -6.11 2.85
CA ARG A 146 4.24 -7.26 3.54
C ARG A 146 3.26 -8.41 3.78
N THR A 147 1.99 -8.22 3.46
CA THR A 147 0.98 -9.27 3.57
C THR A 147 0.95 -10.09 2.27
N PRO A 148 1.17 -11.41 2.32
CA PRO A 148 1.20 -12.24 1.13
C PRO A 148 -0.06 -12.09 0.27
N GLY A 149 0.11 -11.82 -1.03
CA GLY A 149 -0.98 -11.71 -2.00
C GLY A 149 -1.87 -10.47 -1.89
N ILE A 150 -1.55 -9.54 -1.00
CA ILE A 150 -2.29 -8.28 -0.82
C ILE A 150 -1.31 -7.12 -1.03
N PRO A 151 -1.15 -6.63 -2.26
CA PRO A 151 -0.31 -5.46 -2.53
C PRO A 151 -0.96 -4.17 -2.02
N ALA A 152 -0.18 -3.09 -1.98
CA ALA A 152 -0.71 -1.76 -1.71
C ALA A 152 -1.73 -1.37 -2.78
N ASN A 153 -2.95 -1.02 -2.35
CA ASN A 153 -4.01 -0.57 -3.25
C ASN A 153 -3.87 0.94 -3.57
N LEU A 154 -4.86 1.51 -4.27
CA LEU A 154 -4.88 2.93 -4.67
C LEU A 154 -4.70 3.90 -3.50
N GLN A 155 -5.16 3.54 -2.30
CA GLN A 155 -5.03 4.35 -1.08
C GLN A 155 -3.90 3.83 -0.15
N GLY A 156 -3.06 2.93 -0.61
CA GLY A 156 -2.15 2.15 0.25
C GLY A 156 -2.96 1.20 1.13
N LEU A 157 -2.98 1.44 2.43
CA LEU A 157 -3.87 0.75 3.39
C LEU A 157 -4.66 1.76 4.24
N TRP A 158 -4.49 3.06 3.98
CA TRP A 158 -5.01 4.12 4.84
C TRP A 158 -6.09 4.92 4.15
N THR A 159 -7.29 4.88 4.71
CA THR A 159 -8.39 5.75 4.32
C THR A 159 -9.23 6.07 5.54
N PRO A 160 -9.60 7.33 5.76
CA PRO A 160 -10.51 7.71 6.83
C PRO A 160 -11.99 7.53 6.41
N HIS A 161 -12.24 7.08 5.19
CA HIS A 161 -13.58 7.01 4.61
C HIS A 161 -14.10 5.59 4.59
N LEU A 162 -15.37 5.38 4.94
CA LEU A 162 -16.08 4.11 4.71
C LEU A 162 -16.18 3.80 3.20
N TRP A 163 -16.38 4.83 2.40
CA TRP A 163 -16.35 4.79 0.94
C TRP A 163 -15.17 5.62 0.46
N SER A 164 -14.01 4.99 0.32
CA SER A 164 -12.81 5.64 -0.16
C SER A 164 -12.93 6.05 -1.63
N PRO A 165 -12.18 7.07 -2.08
CA PRO A 165 -12.09 7.40 -3.50
C PRO A 165 -11.74 6.14 -4.32
N TRP A 166 -12.44 5.96 -5.44
CA TRP A 166 -12.33 4.76 -6.29
C TRP A 166 -12.41 3.43 -5.52
N ARG A 167 -13.00 3.43 -4.32
CA ARG A 167 -13.20 2.25 -3.45
C ARG A 167 -11.90 1.53 -3.08
N SER A 168 -10.77 2.21 -3.09
CA SER A 168 -9.43 1.63 -2.84
C SER A 168 -9.14 0.41 -3.72
N ASN A 169 -9.55 0.44 -4.98
CA ASN A 169 -9.30 -0.65 -5.92
C ASN A 169 -7.81 -0.74 -6.32
N TYR A 170 -7.47 -1.73 -7.10
CA TYR A 170 -6.17 -1.83 -7.78
C TYR A 170 -6.30 -1.25 -9.18
N THR A 171 -5.93 0.02 -9.35
CA THR A 171 -5.95 0.68 -10.65
C THR A 171 -4.67 0.34 -11.39
N MET A 172 -4.78 -0.48 -12.45
CA MET A 172 -3.66 -1.11 -13.17
C MET A 172 -3.32 -0.39 -14.48
N ASN A 173 -3.70 0.86 -14.62
CA ASN A 173 -3.28 1.69 -15.76
C ASN A 173 -2.24 2.74 -15.38
N ILE A 174 -1.67 2.68 -14.20
CA ILE A 174 -0.48 3.37 -13.66
C ILE A 174 -0.35 3.21 -12.14
N ASN A 175 -1.44 3.35 -11.37
CA ASN A 175 -1.34 3.60 -9.91
C ASN A 175 -0.76 2.41 -9.15
N LEU A 176 -1.19 1.19 -9.47
CA LEU A 176 -0.64 0.00 -8.85
C LEU A 176 0.85 -0.16 -9.16
N GLU A 177 1.23 0.01 -10.42
CA GLU A 177 2.61 -0.07 -10.89
C GLU A 177 3.48 0.99 -10.21
N GLU A 178 2.99 2.23 -10.14
CA GLU A 178 3.69 3.37 -9.56
C GLU A 178 3.96 3.19 -8.06
N ASN A 179 3.08 2.52 -7.33
CA ASN A 179 3.31 2.19 -5.93
C ASN A 179 4.59 1.35 -5.72
N TYR A 180 4.99 0.55 -6.72
CA TYR A 180 6.11 -0.39 -6.64
C TYR A 180 7.38 0.08 -7.35
N TRP A 181 7.35 1.19 -8.10
CA TRP A 181 8.55 1.70 -8.77
C TRP A 181 9.75 1.95 -7.84
N PRO A 182 9.57 2.34 -6.56
CA PRO A 182 10.70 2.55 -5.67
C PRO A 182 11.28 1.26 -5.05
N ASP A 183 10.63 0.10 -5.15
CA ASP A 183 11.01 -1.10 -4.40
C ASP A 183 12.46 -1.55 -4.65
N PHE A 184 12.85 -1.78 -5.89
CA PHE A 184 14.19 -2.25 -6.23
C PHE A 184 15.23 -1.14 -6.08
N THR A 185 14.92 0.06 -6.53
CA THR A 185 15.84 1.21 -6.50
C THR A 185 16.15 1.70 -5.10
N THR A 186 15.27 1.42 -4.14
CA THR A 186 15.44 1.82 -2.74
C THR A 186 15.74 0.65 -1.79
N ASN A 187 16.23 -0.47 -2.34
CA ASN A 187 16.64 -1.67 -1.60
C ASN A 187 15.51 -2.28 -0.75
N LEU A 188 14.33 -2.42 -1.37
CA LEU A 188 13.10 -2.98 -0.78
C LEU A 188 12.50 -4.09 -1.66
N ALA A 189 13.34 -4.89 -2.32
CA ALA A 189 12.91 -5.92 -3.28
C ALA A 189 11.89 -6.92 -2.71
N GLU A 190 11.91 -7.16 -1.39
CA GLU A 190 10.97 -8.06 -0.73
C GLU A 190 9.53 -7.52 -0.75
N MET A 191 9.37 -6.20 -0.86
CA MET A 191 8.03 -5.57 -0.93
C MET A 191 7.30 -5.87 -2.24
N ALA A 192 8.00 -6.36 -3.26
CA ALA A 192 7.38 -6.84 -4.50
C ALA A 192 6.64 -8.18 -4.36
N GLN A 193 6.89 -8.97 -3.31
CA GLN A 193 6.29 -10.31 -3.17
C GLN A 193 4.76 -10.33 -3.17
N PRO A 194 4.04 -9.44 -2.47
CA PRO A 194 2.59 -9.40 -2.55
C PRO A 194 2.07 -9.07 -3.95
N LEU A 195 2.77 -8.20 -4.69
CA LEU A 195 2.43 -7.86 -6.07
C LEU A 195 2.63 -9.06 -7.00
N ASP A 196 3.74 -9.80 -6.88
CA ASP A 196 3.96 -11.01 -7.68
C ASP A 196 2.85 -12.05 -7.48
N ALA A 197 2.45 -12.29 -6.24
CA ALA A 197 1.37 -13.22 -5.93
C ALA A 197 0.02 -12.73 -6.48
N PHE A 198 -0.22 -11.43 -6.45
CA PHE A 198 -1.40 -10.82 -7.03
C PHE A 198 -1.41 -10.94 -8.57
N ILE A 199 -0.28 -10.72 -9.24
CA ILE A 199 -0.15 -10.90 -10.70
C ILE A 199 -0.43 -12.36 -11.09
N GLN A 200 0.03 -13.33 -10.30
CA GLN A 200 -0.29 -14.74 -10.53
C GLN A 200 -1.80 -15.00 -10.45
N ALA A 201 -2.48 -14.41 -9.47
CA ALA A 201 -3.94 -14.53 -9.35
C ALA A 201 -4.67 -13.83 -10.50
N LEU A 202 -4.19 -12.65 -10.93
CA LEU A 202 -4.72 -11.97 -12.12
C LEU A 202 -4.54 -12.80 -13.38
N ALA A 203 -3.38 -13.40 -13.59
CA ALA A 203 -3.12 -14.23 -14.76
C ALA A 203 -4.07 -15.43 -14.83
N GLU A 204 -4.36 -16.05 -13.70
CA GLU A 204 -5.30 -17.18 -13.65
C GLU A 204 -6.73 -16.75 -14.03
N ASN A 205 -7.23 -15.67 -13.46
CA ASN A 205 -8.54 -15.13 -13.80
C ASN A 205 -8.57 -14.54 -15.22
N GLY A 206 -7.46 -13.94 -15.65
CA GLY A 206 -7.30 -13.29 -16.94
C GLY A 206 -7.39 -14.23 -18.14
N LYS A 207 -7.14 -15.55 -17.95
CA LYS A 207 -7.39 -16.58 -18.97
C LYS A 207 -8.86 -16.68 -19.31
N HIS A 208 -9.74 -16.59 -18.32
CA HIS A 208 -11.18 -16.56 -18.54
C HIS A 208 -11.61 -15.29 -19.27
N THR A 209 -11.06 -14.15 -18.85
CA THR A 209 -11.39 -12.87 -19.46
C THR A 209 -10.94 -12.82 -20.91
N VAL A 210 -9.73 -13.25 -21.26
CA VAL A 210 -9.24 -13.24 -22.64
C VAL A 210 -10.05 -14.19 -23.53
N HIS A 211 -10.47 -15.34 -23.02
CA HIS A 211 -11.33 -16.28 -23.73
C HIS A 211 -12.72 -15.68 -24.00
N HIS A 212 -13.40 -15.21 -22.96
CA HIS A 212 -14.80 -14.78 -23.08
C HIS A 212 -14.97 -13.43 -23.80
N PHE A 213 -14.07 -12.48 -23.61
CA PHE A 213 -14.18 -11.14 -24.22
C PHE A 213 -13.53 -11.05 -25.60
N TYR A 214 -12.46 -11.82 -25.84
CA TYR A 214 -11.66 -11.68 -27.06
C TYR A 214 -11.62 -12.95 -27.92
N GLY A 215 -12.17 -14.07 -27.45
CA GLY A 215 -12.17 -15.34 -28.17
C GLY A 215 -10.76 -15.92 -28.35
N ILE A 216 -9.83 -15.64 -27.45
CA ILE A 216 -8.44 -16.07 -27.54
C ILE A 216 -8.18 -17.12 -26.45
N ASP A 217 -7.59 -18.26 -26.84
CA ASP A 217 -7.33 -19.40 -25.95
C ASP A 217 -5.89 -19.43 -25.39
N ARG A 218 -5.11 -18.39 -25.61
CA ARG A 218 -3.72 -18.27 -25.14
C ARG A 218 -3.51 -16.98 -24.37
N GLY A 219 -2.60 -17.06 -23.39
CA GLY A 219 -2.24 -15.90 -22.56
C GLY A 219 -3.35 -15.47 -21.61
N TRP A 220 -3.26 -14.28 -21.16
CA TRP A 220 -4.22 -13.69 -20.23
C TRP A 220 -4.29 -12.18 -20.41
N CYS A 221 -5.37 -11.58 -19.94
CA CYS A 221 -5.49 -10.13 -19.90
C CYS A 221 -6.12 -9.67 -18.59
N ALA A 222 -5.83 -8.44 -18.22
CA ALA A 222 -6.53 -7.73 -17.16
C ALA A 222 -6.86 -6.32 -17.64
N CYS A 223 -8.07 -5.87 -17.37
CA CYS A 223 -8.50 -4.51 -17.63
C CYS A 223 -7.94 -3.53 -16.60
N HIS A 224 -8.32 -2.26 -16.67
CA HIS A 224 -7.64 -1.20 -15.92
C HIS A 224 -7.85 -1.22 -14.40
N ASN A 225 -8.84 -1.95 -13.90
CA ASN A 225 -9.14 -2.05 -12.47
C ASN A 225 -9.26 -3.50 -12.02
N SER A 226 -8.86 -3.74 -10.79
CA SER A 226 -9.04 -5.01 -10.10
C SER A 226 -9.43 -4.79 -8.63
N ASP A 227 -9.62 -5.88 -7.91
CA ASP A 227 -9.96 -5.95 -6.50
C ASP A 227 -9.20 -7.07 -5.77
N LEU A 228 -9.53 -7.32 -4.50
CA LEU A 228 -8.90 -8.38 -3.70
C LEU A 228 -9.14 -9.79 -4.24
N TRP A 229 -10.13 -9.99 -5.11
CA TRP A 229 -10.40 -11.27 -5.78
C TRP A 229 -9.73 -11.38 -7.15
N ALA A 230 -8.82 -10.44 -7.45
CA ALA A 230 -8.07 -10.42 -8.71
C ALA A 230 -9.00 -10.40 -9.95
N MET A 231 -10.04 -9.60 -9.90
CA MET A 231 -10.95 -9.38 -11.03
C MET A 231 -10.17 -8.83 -12.24
N THR A 232 -10.45 -9.35 -13.43
CA THR A 232 -9.72 -8.98 -14.66
C THR A 232 -10.61 -8.46 -15.80
N ASN A 233 -11.92 -8.66 -15.69
CA ASN A 233 -12.88 -8.20 -16.67
C ASN A 233 -13.12 -6.69 -16.61
N PRO A 234 -13.68 -6.07 -17.66
CA PRO A 234 -14.12 -4.69 -17.62
C PRO A 234 -15.07 -4.41 -16.47
N VAL A 235 -14.84 -3.30 -15.75
CA VAL A 235 -15.70 -2.82 -14.65
C VAL A 235 -16.75 -1.84 -15.17
N GLY A 236 -17.74 -1.49 -14.33
CA GLY A 236 -18.64 -0.39 -14.62
C GLY A 236 -20.12 -0.75 -14.72
N GLU A 237 -20.51 -1.98 -14.45
CA GLU A 237 -21.92 -2.42 -14.33
C GLU A 237 -22.80 -2.01 -15.54
N ASN A 238 -22.28 -2.08 -16.74
CA ASN A 238 -22.90 -1.62 -18.00
C ASN A 238 -23.20 -0.10 -18.06
N ARG A 239 -22.59 0.71 -17.19
CA ARG A 239 -22.80 2.16 -17.14
C ARG A 239 -21.56 2.96 -17.50
N GLU A 240 -20.39 2.32 -17.46
CA GLU A 240 -19.13 2.99 -17.74
C GLU A 240 -18.81 2.99 -19.24
N SER A 241 -18.07 3.99 -19.67
CA SER A 241 -17.59 4.08 -21.04
C SER A 241 -16.64 2.94 -21.36
N PRO A 242 -16.79 2.25 -22.50
CA PRO A 242 -15.81 1.25 -22.96
C PRO A 242 -14.38 1.78 -23.05
N MET A 243 -14.21 3.08 -23.27
CA MET A 243 -12.90 3.74 -23.28
C MET A 243 -12.15 3.59 -21.96
N TRP A 244 -12.89 3.53 -20.84
CA TRP A 244 -12.33 3.32 -19.51
C TRP A 244 -12.20 1.85 -19.17
N CYS A 245 -13.31 1.14 -19.22
CA CYS A 245 -13.41 -0.19 -18.63
C CYS A 245 -12.77 -1.28 -19.49
N CYS A 246 -12.70 -1.11 -20.81
CA CYS A 246 -12.17 -2.13 -21.72
C CYS A 246 -10.68 -1.95 -22.05
N TRP A 247 -9.94 -1.12 -21.32
CA TRP A 247 -8.49 -1.01 -21.48
C TRP A 247 -7.82 -2.30 -20.97
N ASN A 248 -7.24 -3.08 -21.90
CA ASN A 248 -6.79 -4.46 -21.66
C ASN A 248 -5.27 -4.60 -21.42
N MET A 249 -4.58 -3.49 -21.22
CA MET A 249 -3.12 -3.46 -21.09
C MET A 249 -2.60 -3.67 -19.66
N GLY A 250 -3.48 -3.78 -18.65
CA GLY A 250 -3.08 -3.91 -17.25
C GLY A 250 -2.15 -5.09 -17.00
N GLY A 251 -2.51 -6.27 -17.49
CA GLY A 251 -1.65 -7.45 -17.40
C GLY A 251 -0.29 -7.27 -18.08
N ALA A 252 -0.31 -6.75 -19.30
CA ALA A 252 0.92 -6.50 -20.07
C ALA A 252 1.84 -5.47 -19.41
N TRP A 253 1.30 -4.47 -18.71
CA TRP A 253 2.11 -3.52 -17.97
C TRP A 253 2.69 -4.14 -16.70
N LEU A 254 1.87 -4.85 -15.94
CA LEU A 254 2.31 -5.48 -14.68
C LEU A 254 3.43 -6.51 -14.88
N VAL A 255 3.48 -7.24 -16.00
CA VAL A 255 4.58 -8.19 -16.23
C VAL A 255 5.94 -7.52 -16.43
N ASN A 256 5.99 -6.22 -16.74
CA ASN A 256 7.25 -5.47 -16.76
C ASN A 256 7.88 -5.39 -15.35
N THR A 257 7.09 -5.30 -14.30
CA THR A 257 7.59 -5.33 -12.92
C THR A 257 8.29 -6.65 -12.58
N LEU A 258 7.78 -7.78 -13.11
CA LEU A 258 8.43 -9.09 -12.96
C LEU A 258 9.79 -9.13 -13.65
N TRP A 259 9.89 -8.54 -14.83
CA TRP A 259 11.15 -8.42 -15.57
C TRP A 259 12.14 -7.51 -14.84
N GLU A 260 11.69 -6.37 -14.34
CA GLU A 260 12.53 -5.47 -13.53
C GLU A 260 13.08 -6.17 -12.28
N ARG A 261 12.25 -6.92 -11.58
CA ARG A 261 12.73 -7.72 -10.45
C ARG A 261 13.87 -8.64 -10.84
N TYR A 262 13.75 -9.34 -11.98
CA TYR A 262 14.85 -10.16 -12.47
C TYR A 262 16.08 -9.33 -12.82
N LEU A 263 15.93 -8.15 -13.42
CA LEU A 263 17.06 -7.28 -13.74
C LEU A 263 17.85 -6.83 -12.50
N PHE A 264 17.17 -6.56 -11.41
CA PHE A 264 17.80 -6.15 -10.15
C PHE A 264 18.37 -7.34 -9.35
N THR A 265 17.64 -8.44 -9.25
CA THR A 265 18.00 -9.58 -8.40
C THR A 265 18.90 -10.61 -9.11
N ARG A 266 18.80 -10.73 -10.42
CA ARG A 266 19.42 -11.77 -11.25
C ARG A 266 19.04 -13.19 -10.83
N ASP A 267 17.92 -13.34 -10.14
CA ASP A 267 17.40 -14.63 -9.70
C ASP A 267 16.82 -15.41 -10.90
N ARG A 268 17.59 -16.39 -11.38
CA ARG A 268 17.20 -17.25 -12.51
C ARG A 268 16.07 -18.23 -12.15
N ASN A 269 15.93 -18.59 -10.88
CA ASN A 269 14.85 -19.47 -10.45
C ASN A 269 13.53 -18.71 -10.47
N TYR A 270 13.51 -17.49 -9.93
CA TYR A 270 12.38 -16.58 -10.05
C TYR A 270 11.98 -16.36 -11.52
N LEU A 271 12.94 -16.07 -12.39
CA LEU A 271 12.67 -15.86 -13.81
C LEU A 271 11.98 -17.07 -14.45
N ARG A 272 12.50 -18.30 -14.22
CA ARG A 272 11.96 -19.52 -14.83
C ARG A 272 10.64 -19.97 -14.25
N GLN A 273 10.47 -19.82 -12.93
CA GLN A 273 9.32 -20.41 -12.23
C GLN A 273 8.13 -19.45 -12.11
N ILE A 274 8.38 -18.14 -12.13
CA ILE A 274 7.34 -17.13 -11.91
C ILE A 274 7.23 -16.18 -13.11
N ALA A 275 8.31 -15.47 -13.46
CA ALA A 275 8.21 -14.37 -14.41
C ALA A 275 7.90 -14.85 -15.83
N LEU A 276 8.66 -15.79 -16.40
CA LEU A 276 8.45 -16.27 -17.77
C LEU A 276 7.07 -16.87 -18.01
N PRO A 277 6.53 -17.76 -17.14
CA PRO A 277 5.18 -18.31 -17.35
C PRO A 277 4.07 -17.25 -17.33
N LEU A 278 4.30 -16.11 -16.72
CA LEU A 278 3.33 -14.99 -16.66
C LEU A 278 3.49 -14.02 -17.83
N MET A 279 4.65 -14.01 -18.49
CA MET A 279 4.94 -13.19 -19.67
C MET A 279 4.51 -13.84 -20.97
N GLU A 280 4.36 -15.16 -21.01
CA GLU A 280 3.94 -15.96 -22.17
C GLU A 280 2.41 -16.04 -22.32
#